data_898d170536b220e9c4b4347645e506a3
#
_entry.id   898d170536b220e9c4b4347645e506a3
#
_cell.length_a   1.000
_cell.length_b   1.000
_cell.length_c   1.000
_cell.angle_alpha   90.00
_cell.angle_beta   90.00
_cell.angle_gamma   90.00
#
_symmetry.space_group_name_H-M   'P 1'
#
loop_
_entity.id
_entity.type
_entity.pdbx_description
1 polymer ?
#
loop_
_entity_poly.entity_id
_entity_poly.type
_entity_poly.pdbx_seq_one_letter_code
_entity_poly.pdbx_strand_id
1 'polypeptide(L)'
;MTINEIRDKLKETGYIPTDDICYAVFGMLALNKPLLVEGAPGVGKTSLAKALAEVMGLPMLRLQMYDGLTKDEVLYDYDYQRQLLTLEAVKPKLNEEIKDLGINDAIKHVAGDVDFYGKEVLIPRPVLQTIDGSGRKLLLIDEIDKASEETEYMLYEYLEDYSIDIPQFGTVSCPEDQKPVVILTSNAYRELSGAMKRRCSYLYIKKKTRAEIIEVLKYRTSVDERVASGIASCMVAFQEMDLKHPVSVSEIVDWASYIEKDGSREGVQNSLGLLVKDRRDMEAVSATVRNYIHDIAY
;
A
#
# COMPACT_ATOMS: atom_id res chain seq x y z
N MET A 1 -14.61 -5.51 16.11
CA MET A 1 -14.83 -4.04 16.20
C MET A 1 -16.19 -3.70 15.60
N THR A 2 -16.93 -2.81 16.22
CA THR A 2 -18.18 -2.24 15.67
C THR A 2 -17.86 -1.11 14.68
N ILE A 3 -18.85 -0.69 13.87
CA ILE A 3 -18.68 0.42 12.91
C ILE A 3 -18.30 1.73 13.61
N ASN A 4 -18.86 2.00 14.78
CA ASN A 4 -18.54 3.21 15.56
C ASN A 4 -17.12 3.14 16.12
N GLU A 5 -16.69 2.00 16.66
CA GLU A 5 -15.31 1.81 17.12
C GLU A 5 -14.30 1.99 15.97
N ILE A 6 -14.62 1.53 14.76
CA ILE A 6 -13.78 1.74 13.58
C ILE A 6 -13.67 3.23 13.27
N ARG A 7 -14.80 3.95 13.27
CA ARG A 7 -14.82 5.39 13.02
C ARG A 7 -13.96 6.16 14.02
N ASP A 8 -14.18 5.90 15.32
CA ASP A 8 -13.49 6.63 16.39
C ASP A 8 -11.99 6.35 16.37
N LYS A 9 -11.59 5.08 16.24
CA LYS A 9 -10.19 4.70 16.17
C LYS A 9 -9.48 5.23 14.92
N LEU A 10 -10.14 5.25 13.75
CA LEU A 10 -9.55 5.87 12.56
C LEU A 10 -9.37 7.39 12.76
N LYS A 11 -10.32 8.08 13.40
CA LYS A 11 -10.17 9.50 13.76
C LYS A 11 -8.98 9.72 14.68
N GLU A 12 -8.75 8.86 15.66
CA GLU A 12 -7.61 8.94 16.59
C GLU A 12 -6.25 8.89 15.84
N THR A 13 -6.16 8.20 14.70
CA THR A 13 -4.96 8.19 13.86
C THR A 13 -4.85 9.42 12.93
N GLY A 14 -5.80 10.33 12.96
CA GLY A 14 -5.87 11.48 12.06
C GLY A 14 -6.44 11.15 10.67
N TYR A 15 -7.04 9.98 10.51
CA TYR A 15 -7.78 9.62 9.29
C TYR A 15 -9.28 9.86 9.48
N ILE A 16 -9.85 10.82 8.75
CA ILE A 16 -11.28 11.15 8.83
C ILE A 16 -12.05 10.25 7.85
N PRO A 17 -12.72 9.16 8.34
CA PRO A 17 -13.45 8.24 7.49
C PRO A 17 -14.85 8.74 7.18
N THR A 18 -15.39 8.40 6.01
CA THR A 18 -16.82 8.46 5.70
C THR A 18 -17.53 7.19 6.21
N ASP A 19 -18.86 7.21 6.19
CA ASP A 19 -19.65 6.03 6.55
C ASP A 19 -19.35 4.84 5.63
N ASP A 20 -19.24 5.09 4.32
CA ASP A 20 -18.89 4.06 3.33
C ASP A 20 -17.55 3.37 3.66
N ILE A 21 -16.55 4.13 4.10
CA ILE A 21 -15.26 3.59 4.56
C ILE A 21 -15.44 2.72 5.79
N CYS A 22 -16.20 3.17 6.79
CA CYS A 22 -16.43 2.41 8.02
C CYS A 22 -17.16 1.08 7.73
N TYR A 23 -18.18 1.09 6.87
CA TYR A 23 -18.90 -0.12 6.46
C TYR A 23 -18.01 -1.08 5.65
N ALA A 24 -17.22 -0.57 4.73
CA ALA A 24 -16.31 -1.40 3.93
C ALA A 24 -15.24 -2.06 4.80
N VAL A 25 -14.64 -1.31 5.72
CA VAL A 25 -13.66 -1.83 6.69
C VAL A 25 -14.30 -2.86 7.61
N PHE A 26 -15.51 -2.61 8.11
CA PHE A 26 -16.23 -3.59 8.92
C PHE A 26 -16.48 -4.88 8.15
N GLY A 27 -16.96 -4.80 6.89
CA GLY A 27 -17.20 -5.96 6.04
C GLY A 27 -15.93 -6.75 5.75
N MET A 28 -14.82 -6.05 5.43
CA MET A 28 -13.50 -6.66 5.23
C MET A 28 -13.07 -7.48 6.46
N LEU A 29 -13.17 -6.89 7.65
CA LEU A 29 -12.76 -7.54 8.89
C LEU A 29 -13.69 -8.69 9.31
N ALA A 30 -15.01 -8.51 9.15
CA ALA A 30 -16.02 -9.52 9.52
C ALA A 30 -15.96 -10.77 8.63
N LEU A 31 -15.61 -10.60 7.36
CA LEU A 31 -15.55 -11.67 6.37
C LEU A 31 -14.14 -12.20 6.11
N ASN A 32 -13.11 -11.64 6.76
CA ASN A 32 -11.69 -11.89 6.44
C ASN A 32 -11.39 -11.82 4.93
N LYS A 33 -11.98 -10.86 4.24
CA LYS A 33 -11.88 -10.72 2.78
C LYS A 33 -11.00 -9.51 2.41
N PRO A 34 -10.12 -9.60 1.40
CA PRO A 34 -9.35 -8.46 0.93
C PRO A 34 -10.24 -7.25 0.59
N LEU A 35 -9.74 -6.03 0.76
CA LEU A 35 -10.44 -4.79 0.41
C LEU A 35 -9.76 -4.11 -0.78
N LEU A 36 -10.45 -4.02 -1.90
CA LEU A 36 -10.05 -3.20 -3.04
C LEU A 36 -10.56 -1.78 -2.85
N VAL A 37 -9.64 -0.84 -2.74
CA VAL A 37 -9.91 0.59 -2.56
C VAL A 37 -9.57 1.32 -3.85
N GLU A 38 -10.60 1.81 -4.53
CA GLU A 38 -10.46 2.56 -5.77
C GLU A 38 -10.81 4.04 -5.57
N GLY A 39 -10.21 4.91 -6.35
CA GLY A 39 -10.47 6.36 -6.31
C GLY A 39 -9.37 7.16 -6.97
N ALA A 40 -9.59 8.46 -7.15
CA ALA A 40 -8.62 9.35 -7.76
C ALA A 40 -7.27 9.38 -6.99
N PRO A 41 -6.15 9.73 -7.63
CA PRO A 41 -4.90 10.01 -6.92
C PRO A 41 -5.11 11.02 -5.80
N GLY A 42 -4.44 10.81 -4.65
CA GLY A 42 -4.45 11.77 -3.55
C GLY A 42 -5.69 11.79 -2.65
N VAL A 43 -6.72 10.94 -2.86
CA VAL A 43 -7.93 10.89 -2.01
C VAL A 43 -7.73 10.22 -0.66
N GLY A 44 -6.57 9.58 -0.41
CA GLY A 44 -6.23 8.98 0.89
C GLY A 44 -6.34 7.46 0.95
N LYS A 45 -6.26 6.74 -0.18
CA LYS A 45 -6.32 5.26 -0.23
C LYS A 45 -5.19 4.59 0.57
N THR A 46 -3.94 4.97 0.30
CA THR A 46 -2.75 4.47 1.03
C THR A 46 -2.77 4.92 2.50
N SER A 47 -3.31 6.12 2.78
CA SER A 47 -3.46 6.61 4.16
C SER A 47 -4.45 5.78 4.97
N LEU A 48 -5.53 5.26 4.35
CA LEU A 48 -6.47 4.33 4.99
C LEU A 48 -5.77 3.06 5.46
N ALA A 49 -4.91 2.47 4.60
CA ALA A 49 -4.16 1.27 4.97
C ALA A 49 -3.23 1.51 6.16
N LYS A 50 -2.52 2.65 6.17
CA LYS A 50 -1.63 3.04 7.28
C LYS A 50 -2.42 3.23 8.58
N ALA A 51 -3.54 3.95 8.53
CA ALA A 51 -4.41 4.18 9.67
C ALA A 51 -4.96 2.86 10.23
N LEU A 52 -5.38 1.93 9.36
CA LEU A 52 -5.86 0.61 9.79
C LEU A 52 -4.76 -0.24 10.42
N ALA A 53 -3.54 -0.21 9.89
CA ALA A 53 -2.40 -0.91 10.51
C ALA A 53 -2.15 -0.40 11.94
N GLU A 54 -2.20 0.91 12.14
CA GLU A 54 -2.04 1.57 13.44
C GLU A 54 -3.19 1.21 14.39
N VAL A 55 -4.46 1.35 13.96
CA VAL A 55 -5.66 0.99 14.74
C VAL A 55 -5.64 -0.46 15.20
N MET A 56 -5.12 -1.35 14.38
CA MET A 56 -5.07 -2.79 14.68
C MET A 56 -3.78 -3.20 15.39
N GLY A 57 -2.79 -2.32 15.51
CA GLY A 57 -1.47 -2.63 16.05
C GLY A 57 -0.72 -3.67 15.22
N LEU A 58 -0.94 -3.71 13.89
CA LEU A 58 -0.33 -4.69 13.00
C LEU A 58 0.88 -4.12 12.28
N PRO A 59 1.96 -4.90 12.14
CA PRO A 59 3.03 -4.57 11.22
C PRO A 59 2.48 -4.47 9.80
N MET A 60 2.82 -3.39 9.08
CA MET A 60 2.40 -3.18 7.70
C MET A 60 3.52 -3.51 6.73
N LEU A 61 3.24 -4.41 5.80
CA LEU A 61 4.07 -4.67 4.63
C LEU A 61 3.47 -3.96 3.42
N ARG A 62 4.31 -3.37 2.58
CA ARG A 62 3.89 -2.69 1.36
C ARG A 62 4.50 -3.35 0.14
N LEU A 63 3.66 -3.70 -0.81
CA LEU A 63 4.02 -4.14 -2.14
C LEU A 63 3.56 -3.08 -3.15
N GLN A 64 4.50 -2.32 -3.70
CA GLN A 64 4.23 -1.33 -4.73
C GLN A 64 4.19 -2.03 -6.08
N MET A 65 3.06 -1.92 -6.80
CA MET A 65 2.95 -2.51 -8.14
C MET A 65 3.52 -1.60 -9.22
N TYR A 66 4.14 -2.20 -10.21
CA TYR A 66 4.62 -1.57 -11.43
C TYR A 66 4.63 -2.59 -12.58
N ASP A 67 4.68 -2.11 -13.81
CA ASP A 67 4.72 -2.97 -14.98
C ASP A 67 6.04 -3.77 -15.04
N GLY A 68 5.94 -5.07 -15.32
CA GLY A 68 7.09 -5.97 -15.36
C GLY A 68 7.50 -6.57 -14.00
N LEU A 69 6.73 -6.36 -12.93
CA LEU A 69 6.98 -7.00 -11.64
C LEU A 69 6.90 -8.52 -11.75
N THR A 70 7.95 -9.21 -11.31
CA THR A 70 8.08 -10.66 -11.42
C THR A 70 7.57 -11.40 -10.17
N LYS A 71 7.36 -12.72 -10.30
CA LYS A 71 7.01 -13.60 -9.19
C LYS A 71 8.04 -13.51 -8.04
N ASP A 72 9.32 -13.47 -8.38
CA ASP A 72 10.44 -13.44 -7.43
C ASP A 72 10.48 -12.13 -6.62
N GLU A 73 9.83 -11.07 -7.11
CA GLU A 73 9.70 -9.80 -6.40
C GLU A 73 8.41 -9.70 -5.58
N VAL A 74 7.37 -10.44 -5.98
CA VAL A 74 6.03 -10.41 -5.35
C VAL A 74 5.87 -11.44 -4.24
N LEU A 75 6.18 -12.70 -4.54
CA LEU A 75 5.87 -13.84 -3.70
C LEU A 75 7.07 -14.29 -2.87
N TYR A 76 8.12 -14.77 -3.52
CA TYR A 76 9.35 -15.29 -2.91
C TYR A 76 10.47 -15.35 -3.95
N ASP A 77 11.69 -15.43 -3.48
CA ASP A 77 12.91 -15.61 -4.27
C ASP A 77 13.81 -16.66 -3.59
N TYR A 78 14.82 -17.15 -4.30
CA TYR A 78 15.82 -18.03 -3.75
C TYR A 78 17.17 -17.33 -3.63
N ASP A 79 17.85 -17.52 -2.52
CA ASP A 79 19.22 -17.04 -2.30
C ASP A 79 20.23 -17.93 -3.02
N TYR A 80 20.39 -17.71 -4.32
CA TYR A 80 21.32 -18.47 -5.14
C TYR A 80 22.78 -18.35 -4.67
N GLN A 81 23.15 -17.22 -4.08
CA GLN A 81 24.49 -17.03 -3.53
C GLN A 81 24.70 -17.95 -2.33
N ARG A 82 23.71 -18.00 -1.43
CA ARG A 82 23.74 -18.89 -0.27
C ARG A 82 23.75 -20.37 -0.69
N GLN A 83 22.94 -20.74 -1.70
CA GLN A 83 22.97 -22.10 -2.27
C GLN A 83 24.37 -22.46 -2.77
N LEU A 84 25.01 -21.57 -3.55
CA LEU A 84 26.36 -21.78 -4.08
C LEU A 84 27.41 -21.90 -2.97
N LEU A 85 27.38 -20.99 -1.98
CA LEU A 85 28.29 -21.01 -0.85
C LEU A 85 28.13 -22.28 -0.01
N THR A 86 26.88 -22.73 0.20
CA THR A 86 26.60 -23.98 0.90
C THR A 86 27.18 -25.16 0.14
N LEU A 87 26.97 -25.22 -1.17
CA LEU A 87 27.52 -26.27 -2.02
C LEU A 87 29.05 -26.28 -1.97
N GLU A 88 29.70 -25.13 -2.04
CA GLU A 88 31.16 -25.03 -1.94
C GLU A 88 31.68 -25.51 -0.58
N ALA A 89 30.98 -25.15 0.50
CA ALA A 89 31.37 -25.57 1.86
C ALA A 89 31.25 -27.08 2.10
N VAL A 90 30.23 -27.73 1.51
CA VAL A 90 30.02 -29.18 1.68
C VAL A 90 30.75 -30.03 0.63
N LYS A 91 31.23 -29.41 -0.45
CA LYS A 91 31.90 -30.07 -1.59
C LYS A 91 33.01 -31.05 -1.20
N PRO A 92 33.91 -30.76 -0.23
CA PRO A 92 34.96 -31.72 0.17
C PRO A 92 34.36 -33.02 0.69
N LYS A 93 33.33 -32.92 1.53
CA LYS A 93 32.64 -34.09 2.14
C LYS A 93 31.86 -34.85 1.05
N LEU A 94 31.11 -34.15 0.21
CA LEU A 94 30.38 -34.77 -0.90
C LEU A 94 31.31 -35.53 -1.85
N ASN A 95 32.49 -34.97 -2.19
CA ASN A 95 33.46 -35.64 -3.06
C ASN A 95 33.95 -36.96 -2.48
N GLU A 96 34.10 -37.09 -1.16
CA GLU A 96 34.49 -38.36 -0.52
C GLU A 96 33.35 -39.37 -0.63
N GLU A 97 32.09 -38.93 -0.40
CA GLU A 97 30.90 -39.79 -0.37
C GLU A 97 30.52 -40.32 -1.75
N ILE A 98 30.70 -39.49 -2.82
CA ILE A 98 30.34 -39.87 -4.21
C ILE A 98 31.45 -40.50 -5.04
N LYS A 99 32.65 -40.62 -4.46
CA LYS A 99 33.89 -41.04 -5.19
C LYS A 99 33.73 -42.36 -5.93
N ASP A 100 33.01 -43.31 -5.36
CA ASP A 100 32.85 -44.66 -5.90
C ASP A 100 31.47 -44.86 -6.56
N LEU A 101 30.64 -43.78 -6.69
CA LEU A 101 29.32 -43.83 -7.28
C LEU A 101 29.36 -43.52 -8.80
N GLY A 102 28.48 -44.15 -9.55
CA GLY A 102 28.21 -43.72 -10.93
C GLY A 102 27.58 -42.33 -10.98
N ILE A 103 27.72 -41.62 -12.12
CA ILE A 103 27.25 -40.21 -12.24
C ILE A 103 25.79 -40.02 -11.84
N ASN A 104 24.88 -40.92 -12.24
CA ASN A 104 23.46 -40.82 -11.90
C ASN A 104 23.17 -41.03 -10.41
N ASP A 105 23.92 -41.92 -9.77
CA ASP A 105 23.75 -42.19 -8.35
C ASP A 105 24.41 -41.08 -7.51
N ALA A 106 25.51 -40.52 -7.95
CA ALA A 106 26.14 -39.33 -7.35
C ALA A 106 25.20 -38.12 -7.39
N ILE A 107 24.54 -37.87 -8.53
CA ILE A 107 23.55 -36.78 -8.65
C ILE A 107 22.37 -36.98 -7.67
N LYS A 108 21.84 -38.20 -7.56
CA LYS A 108 20.75 -38.53 -6.65
C LYS A 108 21.17 -38.36 -5.19
N HIS A 109 22.39 -38.75 -4.83
CA HIS A 109 22.94 -38.62 -3.51
C HIS A 109 23.05 -37.16 -3.09
N VAL A 110 23.68 -36.32 -3.93
CA VAL A 110 23.80 -34.87 -3.71
C VAL A 110 22.43 -34.21 -3.60
N ALA A 111 21.47 -34.55 -4.47
CA ALA A 111 20.12 -34.00 -4.44
C ALA A 111 19.29 -34.43 -3.22
N GLY A 112 19.65 -35.59 -2.61
CA GLY A 112 18.99 -36.10 -1.38
C GLY A 112 19.56 -35.49 -0.11
N ASP A 113 20.86 -35.18 -0.08
CA ASP A 113 21.55 -34.72 1.13
C ASP A 113 21.62 -33.20 1.26
N VAL A 114 21.47 -32.47 0.15
CA VAL A 114 21.51 -31.00 0.14
C VAL A 114 20.13 -30.46 -0.25
N ASP A 115 19.46 -29.86 0.72
CA ASP A 115 18.18 -29.17 0.46
C ASP A 115 18.44 -27.81 -0.19
N PHE A 116 18.50 -27.79 -1.53
CA PHE A 116 18.72 -26.59 -2.32
C PHE A 116 17.53 -25.61 -2.33
N TYR A 117 16.35 -26.07 -1.92
CA TYR A 117 15.11 -25.30 -2.00
C TYR A 117 14.43 -25.15 -0.63
N GLY A 118 15.10 -25.52 0.43
CA GLY A 118 14.58 -25.48 1.77
C GLY A 118 14.42 -24.05 2.30
N LYS A 119 13.83 -23.95 3.49
CA LYS A 119 13.54 -22.68 4.18
C LYS A 119 14.78 -21.79 4.35
N GLU A 120 15.95 -22.37 4.45
CA GLU A 120 17.23 -21.70 4.68
C GLU A 120 17.65 -20.79 3.52
N VAL A 121 17.22 -21.13 2.29
CA VAL A 121 17.57 -20.44 1.05
C VAL A 121 16.38 -19.73 0.43
N LEU A 122 15.21 -19.83 1.03
CA LEU A 122 14.00 -19.12 0.58
C LEU A 122 14.01 -17.70 1.14
N ILE A 123 13.92 -16.71 0.25
CA ILE A 123 13.79 -15.28 0.58
C ILE A 123 12.30 -14.91 0.51
N PRO A 124 11.59 -14.76 1.63
CA PRO A 124 10.20 -14.39 1.61
C PRO A 124 10.06 -12.93 1.17
N ARG A 125 9.25 -12.68 0.13
CA ARG A 125 8.83 -11.35 -0.31
C ARG A 125 7.55 -10.93 0.45
N PRO A 126 7.07 -9.68 0.30
CA PRO A 126 5.98 -9.16 1.14
C PRO A 126 4.75 -10.06 1.24
N VAL A 127 4.35 -10.74 0.17
CA VAL A 127 3.19 -11.64 0.17
C VAL A 127 3.46 -12.85 1.06
N LEU A 128 4.55 -13.58 0.84
CA LEU A 128 4.91 -14.74 1.65
C LEU A 128 5.17 -14.37 3.11
N GLN A 129 5.76 -13.20 3.38
CA GLN A 129 5.99 -12.71 4.74
C GLN A 129 4.70 -12.54 5.56
N THR A 130 3.54 -12.39 4.90
CA THR A 130 2.26 -12.25 5.61
C THR A 130 1.69 -13.57 6.11
N ILE A 131 2.16 -14.71 5.57
CA ILE A 131 1.67 -16.06 5.88
C ILE A 131 2.78 -16.98 6.43
N ASP A 132 3.94 -16.44 6.75
CA ASP A 132 5.12 -17.19 7.23
C ASP A 132 5.00 -17.72 8.67
N GLY A 133 3.86 -17.49 9.33
CA GLY A 133 3.59 -17.91 10.69
C GLY A 133 4.20 -17.01 11.78
N SER A 134 4.81 -15.88 11.42
CA SER A 134 5.41 -14.93 12.38
C SER A 134 4.41 -13.93 12.98
N GLY A 135 3.12 -14.21 12.85
CA GLY A 135 2.03 -13.40 13.39
C GLY A 135 1.24 -12.64 12.31
N ARG A 136 0.08 -12.13 12.71
CA ARG A 136 -0.83 -11.40 11.81
C ARG A 136 -0.22 -10.08 11.34
N LYS A 137 -0.34 -9.77 10.06
CA LYS A 137 0.19 -8.56 9.43
C LYS A 137 -0.86 -7.89 8.54
N LEU A 138 -0.65 -6.62 8.20
CA LEU A 138 -1.40 -5.94 7.15
C LEU A 138 -0.53 -5.86 5.89
N LEU A 139 -1.06 -6.34 4.76
CA LEU A 139 -0.45 -6.18 3.44
C LEU A 139 -1.17 -5.08 2.67
N LEU A 140 -0.43 -4.07 2.27
CA LEU A 140 -0.85 -3.07 1.31
C LEU A 140 -0.27 -3.42 -0.07
N ILE A 141 -1.13 -3.80 -1.01
CA ILE A 141 -0.81 -3.93 -2.44
C ILE A 141 -1.18 -2.61 -3.10
N ASP A 142 -0.18 -1.75 -3.32
CA ASP A 142 -0.40 -0.36 -3.77
C ASP A 142 -0.33 -0.27 -5.29
N GLU A 143 -1.31 0.43 -5.90
CA GLU A 143 -1.46 0.65 -7.34
C GLU A 143 -1.55 -0.66 -8.16
N ILE A 144 -2.43 -1.59 -7.74
CA ILE A 144 -2.63 -2.88 -8.42
C ILE A 144 -2.99 -2.74 -9.90
N ASP A 145 -3.59 -1.64 -10.31
CA ASP A 145 -3.92 -1.30 -11.69
C ASP A 145 -2.69 -1.04 -12.59
N LYS A 146 -1.48 -0.98 -12.02
CA LYS A 146 -0.21 -0.97 -12.76
C LYS A 146 0.39 -2.35 -12.99
N ALA A 147 -0.13 -3.37 -12.31
CA ALA A 147 0.32 -4.74 -12.51
C ALA A 147 -0.13 -5.30 -13.87
N SER A 148 0.63 -6.22 -14.43
CA SER A 148 0.18 -7.01 -15.58
C SER A 148 -0.92 -8.00 -15.17
N GLU A 149 -1.68 -8.51 -16.13
CA GLU A 149 -2.65 -9.59 -15.86
C GLU A 149 -1.96 -10.83 -15.28
N GLU A 150 -0.75 -11.13 -15.73
CA GLU A 150 0.06 -12.24 -15.24
C GLU A 150 0.36 -12.11 -13.75
N THR A 151 0.69 -10.90 -13.30
CA THR A 151 0.91 -10.59 -11.87
C THR A 151 -0.39 -10.69 -11.07
N GLU A 152 -1.55 -10.32 -11.64
CA GLU A 152 -2.84 -10.55 -10.99
C GLU A 152 -3.09 -12.05 -10.74
N TYR A 153 -2.82 -12.91 -11.73
CA TYR A 153 -2.99 -14.37 -11.60
C TYR A 153 -2.15 -14.94 -10.45
N MET A 154 -0.93 -14.45 -10.26
CA MET A 154 -0.06 -14.91 -9.16
C MET A 154 -0.65 -14.63 -7.77
N LEU A 155 -1.50 -13.60 -7.65
CA LEU A 155 -2.12 -13.21 -6.39
C LEU A 155 -3.44 -13.93 -6.10
N TYR A 156 -4.05 -14.64 -7.08
CA TYR A 156 -5.40 -15.16 -6.90
C TYR A 156 -5.49 -16.21 -5.80
N GLU A 157 -4.57 -17.17 -5.76
CA GLU A 157 -4.52 -18.19 -4.73
C GLU A 157 -4.34 -17.55 -3.35
N TYR A 158 -3.39 -16.64 -3.24
CA TYR A 158 -3.14 -15.93 -2.00
C TYR A 158 -4.35 -15.13 -1.50
N LEU A 159 -5.05 -14.40 -2.39
CA LEU A 159 -6.20 -13.58 -2.01
C LEU A 159 -7.45 -14.38 -1.66
N GLU A 160 -7.54 -15.64 -2.11
CA GLU A 160 -8.67 -16.53 -1.83
C GLU A 160 -8.44 -17.35 -0.56
N ASP A 161 -7.29 -18.03 -0.47
CA ASP A 161 -7.01 -19.03 0.56
C ASP A 161 -5.91 -18.61 1.55
N TYR A 162 -5.25 -17.48 1.32
CA TYR A 162 -4.05 -17.06 2.08
C TYR A 162 -2.98 -18.15 2.09
N SER A 163 -2.77 -18.77 0.95
CA SER A 163 -1.78 -19.81 0.69
C SER A 163 -0.96 -19.52 -0.57
N ILE A 164 0.23 -20.09 -0.65
CA ILE A 164 1.11 -20.03 -1.81
C ILE A 164 1.73 -21.41 -1.99
N ASP A 165 1.59 -21.98 -3.19
CA ASP A 165 2.31 -23.18 -3.56
C ASP A 165 3.70 -22.81 -4.11
N ILE A 166 4.74 -23.27 -3.43
CA ILE A 166 6.14 -23.03 -3.79
C ILE A 166 6.71 -24.32 -4.34
N PRO A 167 7.06 -24.39 -5.65
CA PRO A 167 7.68 -25.56 -6.23
C PRO A 167 8.86 -26.06 -5.39
N GLN A 168 8.94 -27.37 -5.16
CA GLN A 168 9.96 -28.08 -4.37
C GLN A 168 9.95 -27.81 -2.87
N PHE A 169 9.28 -26.74 -2.40
CA PHE A 169 9.14 -26.43 -0.97
C PHE A 169 7.78 -26.91 -0.40
N GLY A 170 6.74 -26.84 -1.22
CA GLY A 170 5.36 -27.18 -0.83
C GLY A 170 4.50 -25.94 -0.55
N THR A 171 3.27 -26.20 -0.11
CA THR A 171 2.29 -25.17 0.17
C THR A 171 2.54 -24.49 1.51
N VAL A 172 2.66 -23.16 1.50
CA VAL A 172 2.72 -22.33 2.70
C VAL A 172 1.36 -21.69 2.91
N SER A 173 0.80 -21.83 4.10
CA SER A 173 -0.45 -21.19 4.50
C SER A 173 -0.37 -20.71 5.95
N CYS A 174 -1.15 -19.69 6.30
CA CYS A 174 -1.21 -19.20 7.67
C CYS A 174 -2.33 -19.89 8.48
N PRO A 175 -2.18 -19.97 9.82
CA PRO A 175 -3.29 -20.32 10.69
C PRO A 175 -4.47 -19.38 10.56
N GLU A 176 -5.70 -19.86 10.80
CA GLU A 176 -6.94 -19.09 10.63
C GLU A 176 -6.96 -17.79 11.44
N ASP A 177 -6.41 -17.82 12.64
CA ASP A 177 -6.31 -16.67 13.56
C ASP A 177 -5.22 -15.66 13.16
N GLN A 178 -4.33 -16.03 12.23
CA GLN A 178 -3.24 -15.20 11.73
C GLN A 178 -3.46 -14.70 10.29
N LYS A 179 -4.64 -14.94 9.72
CA LYS A 179 -4.96 -14.45 8.37
C LYS A 179 -4.67 -12.96 8.25
N PRO A 180 -3.90 -12.54 7.24
CA PRO A 180 -3.50 -11.14 7.08
C PRO A 180 -4.70 -10.25 6.77
N VAL A 181 -4.58 -8.96 7.07
CA VAL A 181 -5.46 -7.92 6.52
C VAL A 181 -4.87 -7.47 5.21
N VAL A 182 -5.60 -7.60 4.11
CA VAL A 182 -5.10 -7.25 2.78
C VAL A 182 -5.90 -6.09 2.21
N ILE A 183 -5.20 -5.03 1.81
CA ILE A 183 -5.76 -3.84 1.17
C ILE A 183 -5.06 -3.66 -0.17
N LEU A 184 -5.86 -3.58 -1.24
CA LEU A 184 -5.39 -3.26 -2.57
C LEU A 184 -5.84 -1.84 -2.91
N THR A 185 -4.97 -1.03 -3.50
CA THR A 185 -5.35 0.30 -4.00
C THR A 185 -5.28 0.36 -5.51
N SER A 186 -6.19 1.12 -6.12
CA SER A 186 -6.26 1.35 -7.56
C SER A 186 -6.59 2.80 -7.87
N ASN A 187 -5.95 3.36 -8.90
CA ASN A 187 -6.29 4.66 -9.49
C ASN A 187 -7.19 4.51 -10.72
N ALA A 188 -7.58 3.27 -11.04
CA ALA A 188 -8.36 2.92 -12.22
C ALA A 188 -7.70 3.30 -13.57
N TYR A 189 -6.35 3.26 -13.65
CA TYR A 189 -5.64 3.43 -14.92
C TYR A 189 -5.97 2.31 -15.92
N ARG A 190 -6.18 1.11 -15.41
CA ARG A 190 -6.59 -0.08 -16.12
C ARG A 190 -7.75 -0.76 -15.38
N GLU A 191 -8.65 -1.37 -16.11
CA GLU A 191 -9.67 -2.20 -15.49
C GLU A 191 -9.04 -3.51 -14.96
N LEU A 192 -9.31 -3.81 -13.69
CA LEU A 192 -8.91 -5.07 -13.08
C LEU A 192 -9.80 -6.20 -13.56
N SER A 193 -9.26 -7.40 -13.63
CA SER A 193 -10.02 -8.59 -14.03
C SER A 193 -11.23 -8.84 -13.14
N GLY A 194 -12.29 -9.40 -13.72
CA GLY A 194 -13.47 -9.80 -12.94
C GLY A 194 -13.14 -10.83 -11.85
N ALA A 195 -12.10 -11.63 -12.06
CA ALA A 195 -11.64 -12.61 -11.09
C ALA A 195 -11.02 -11.94 -9.85
N MET A 196 -10.19 -10.90 -10.03
CA MET A 196 -9.62 -10.08 -8.95
C MET A 196 -10.74 -9.38 -8.15
N LYS A 197 -11.67 -8.72 -8.84
CA LYS A 197 -12.77 -7.99 -8.21
C LYS A 197 -13.67 -8.90 -7.35
N ARG A 198 -13.92 -10.14 -7.76
CA ARG A 198 -14.74 -11.11 -6.98
C ARG A 198 -14.09 -11.58 -5.69
N ARG A 199 -12.76 -11.59 -5.63
CA ARG A 199 -11.98 -11.97 -4.44
C ARG A 199 -11.93 -10.88 -3.39
N CYS A 200 -12.26 -9.64 -3.74
CA CYS A 200 -12.19 -8.48 -2.87
C CYS A 200 -13.58 -7.96 -2.48
N SER A 201 -13.68 -7.38 -1.31
CA SER A 201 -14.67 -6.36 -1.01
C SER A 201 -14.29 -5.08 -1.73
N TYR A 202 -15.26 -4.23 -2.10
CA TYR A 202 -15.01 -3.04 -2.91
C TYR A 202 -15.36 -1.76 -2.16
N LEU A 203 -14.47 -0.77 -2.26
CA LEU A 203 -14.68 0.57 -1.73
C LEU A 203 -14.23 1.59 -2.77
N TYR A 204 -15.11 2.52 -3.15
CA TYR A 204 -14.74 3.69 -3.94
C TYR A 204 -14.62 4.92 -3.04
N ILE A 205 -13.44 5.51 -2.95
CA ILE A 205 -13.22 6.77 -2.21
C ILE A 205 -13.39 7.95 -3.17
N LYS A 206 -14.43 8.74 -2.91
CA LYS A 206 -14.70 9.97 -3.66
C LYS A 206 -13.71 11.07 -3.29
N LYS A 207 -13.59 12.08 -4.15
CA LYS A 207 -12.93 13.35 -3.80
C LYS A 207 -13.62 13.93 -2.56
N LYS A 208 -12.83 14.45 -1.62
CA LYS A 208 -13.37 15.02 -0.39
C LYS A 208 -14.14 16.31 -0.66
N THR A 209 -15.26 16.45 0.01
CA THR A 209 -16.05 17.69 0.04
C THR A 209 -15.31 18.78 0.82
N ARG A 210 -15.72 20.04 0.63
CA ARG A 210 -15.18 21.17 1.39
C ARG A 210 -15.28 20.96 2.91
N ALA A 211 -16.40 20.44 3.38
CA ALA A 211 -16.62 20.17 4.80
C ALA A 211 -15.65 19.11 5.35
N GLU A 212 -15.44 18.01 4.62
CA GLU A 212 -14.48 16.97 5.00
C GLU A 212 -13.03 17.47 4.98
N ILE A 213 -12.68 18.37 4.05
CA ILE A 213 -11.34 18.97 4.01
C ILE A 213 -11.12 19.86 5.23
N ILE A 214 -12.12 20.68 5.60
CA ILE A 214 -12.05 21.50 6.83
C ILE A 214 -11.88 20.60 8.06
N GLU A 215 -12.63 19.50 8.16
CA GLU A 215 -12.50 18.55 9.28
C GLU A 215 -11.08 17.96 9.35
N VAL A 216 -10.52 17.55 8.22
CA VAL A 216 -9.13 17.05 8.14
C VAL A 216 -8.14 18.11 8.58
N LEU A 217 -8.26 19.35 8.10
CA LEU A 217 -7.37 20.45 8.46
C LEU A 217 -7.45 20.77 9.95
N LYS A 218 -8.64 20.89 10.52
CA LYS A 218 -8.86 21.12 11.97
C LYS A 218 -8.26 20.02 12.84
N TYR A 219 -8.25 18.78 12.34
CA TYR A 219 -7.69 17.66 13.08
C TYR A 219 -6.16 17.57 12.96
N ARG A 220 -5.62 17.84 11.76
CA ARG A 220 -4.21 17.64 11.44
C ARG A 220 -3.33 18.87 11.64
N THR A 221 -3.92 20.04 11.77
CA THR A 221 -3.22 21.34 11.84
C THR A 221 -3.89 22.22 12.91
N SER A 222 -3.21 23.33 13.28
CA SER A 222 -3.72 24.30 14.25
C SER A 222 -4.22 25.60 13.57
N VAL A 223 -4.41 25.59 12.25
CA VAL A 223 -4.96 26.77 11.54
C VAL A 223 -6.36 27.12 12.03
N ASP A 224 -6.66 28.41 12.07
CA ASP A 224 -7.98 28.88 12.45
C ASP A 224 -9.06 28.48 11.42
N GLU A 225 -10.33 28.63 11.79
CA GLU A 225 -11.46 28.22 10.95
C GLU A 225 -11.54 29.00 9.62
N ARG A 226 -11.16 30.29 9.62
CA ARG A 226 -11.12 31.10 8.41
C ARG A 226 -10.10 30.57 7.43
N VAL A 227 -8.87 30.31 7.89
CA VAL A 227 -7.77 29.78 7.09
C VAL A 227 -8.10 28.37 6.59
N ALA A 228 -8.60 27.48 7.46
CA ALA A 228 -9.03 26.14 7.04
C ALA A 228 -10.12 26.19 5.97
N SER A 229 -11.07 27.13 6.09
CA SER A 229 -12.14 27.35 5.13
C SER A 229 -11.60 27.85 3.78
N GLY A 230 -10.66 28.81 3.77
CA GLY A 230 -10.00 29.33 2.58
C GLY A 230 -9.21 28.25 1.85
N ILE A 231 -8.37 27.49 2.58
CA ILE A 231 -7.61 26.37 2.04
C ILE A 231 -8.53 25.28 1.45
N ALA A 232 -9.61 24.92 2.16
CA ALA A 232 -10.58 23.95 1.65
C ALA A 232 -11.28 24.43 0.36
N SER A 233 -11.55 25.72 0.24
CA SER A 233 -12.11 26.30 -1.00
C SER A 233 -11.12 26.22 -2.16
N CYS A 234 -9.83 26.48 -1.93
CA CYS A 234 -8.76 26.24 -2.92
C CYS A 234 -8.73 24.77 -3.36
N MET A 235 -8.76 23.82 -2.41
CA MET A 235 -8.71 22.40 -2.73
C MET A 235 -9.89 21.96 -3.60
N VAL A 236 -11.11 22.42 -3.30
CA VAL A 236 -12.28 22.13 -4.13
C VAL A 236 -12.10 22.71 -5.55
N ALA A 237 -11.59 23.93 -5.67
CA ALA A 237 -11.28 24.51 -6.96
C ALA A 237 -10.20 23.71 -7.72
N PHE A 238 -9.15 23.25 -7.05
CA PHE A 238 -8.11 22.40 -7.66
C PHE A 238 -8.67 21.06 -8.15
N GLN A 239 -9.65 20.49 -7.46
CA GLN A 239 -10.30 19.23 -7.86
C GLN A 239 -11.07 19.33 -9.18
N GLU A 240 -11.51 20.53 -9.58
CA GLU A 240 -12.21 20.79 -10.83
C GLU A 240 -11.27 21.21 -11.98
N MET A 241 -9.98 21.40 -11.70
CA MET A 241 -8.98 21.74 -12.69
C MET A 241 -8.40 20.48 -13.34
N ASP A 242 -8.03 20.60 -14.61
CA ASP A 242 -7.24 19.60 -15.34
C ASP A 242 -5.74 19.80 -15.04
N LEU A 243 -5.34 19.47 -13.81
CA LEU A 243 -3.95 19.54 -13.40
C LEU A 243 -3.22 18.27 -13.83
N LYS A 244 -2.02 18.42 -14.34
CA LYS A 244 -1.17 17.28 -14.69
C LYS A 244 -0.85 16.40 -13.46
N HIS A 245 -0.66 17.06 -12.33
CA HIS A 245 -0.51 16.40 -11.04
C HIS A 245 -1.57 16.95 -10.08
N PRO A 246 -2.71 16.23 -9.92
CA PRO A 246 -3.76 16.64 -9.01
C PRO A 246 -3.24 16.81 -7.58
N VAL A 247 -3.60 17.92 -6.96
CA VAL A 247 -3.21 18.22 -5.57
C VAL A 247 -3.87 17.20 -4.63
N SER A 248 -3.08 16.61 -3.75
CA SER A 248 -3.54 15.63 -2.78
C SER A 248 -3.95 16.27 -1.45
N VAL A 249 -4.75 15.53 -0.67
CA VAL A 249 -5.10 15.93 0.69
C VAL A 249 -3.87 16.09 1.58
N SER A 250 -2.84 15.24 1.40
CA SER A 250 -1.60 15.36 2.18
C SER A 250 -0.86 16.65 1.88
N GLU A 251 -0.76 17.04 0.61
CA GLU A 251 -0.12 18.30 0.21
C GLU A 251 -0.86 19.53 0.76
N ILE A 252 -2.20 19.46 0.81
CA ILE A 252 -3.02 20.51 1.44
C ILE A 252 -2.74 20.61 2.95
N VAL A 253 -2.59 19.49 3.64
CA VAL A 253 -2.21 19.48 5.07
C VAL A 253 -0.80 20.04 5.28
N ASP A 254 0.16 19.64 4.44
CA ASP A 254 1.54 20.16 4.49
C ASP A 254 1.57 21.67 4.24
N TRP A 255 0.78 22.14 3.27
CA TRP A 255 0.66 23.56 2.98
C TRP A 255 0.00 24.34 4.13
N ALA A 256 -1.05 23.81 4.74
CA ALA A 256 -1.67 24.41 5.92
C ALA A 256 -0.68 24.50 7.09
N SER A 257 0.12 23.46 7.32
CA SER A 257 1.18 23.44 8.34
C SER A 257 2.32 24.44 8.06
N TYR A 258 2.57 24.75 6.78
CA TYR A 258 3.49 25.84 6.42
C TYR A 258 2.87 27.20 6.75
N ILE A 259 1.58 27.41 6.42
CA ILE A 259 0.86 28.68 6.68
C ILE A 259 0.76 28.97 8.17
N GLU A 260 0.69 27.96 9.04
CA GLU A 260 0.80 28.14 10.50
C GLU A 260 2.11 28.86 10.92
N LYS A 261 3.21 28.64 10.16
CA LYS A 261 4.53 29.18 10.46
C LYS A 261 4.79 30.52 9.79
N ASP A 262 4.32 30.67 8.55
CA ASP A 262 4.42 31.89 7.74
C ASP A 262 3.13 32.10 6.94
N GLY A 263 2.13 32.65 7.61
CA GLY A 263 0.83 33.00 7.03
C GLY A 263 0.79 34.37 6.38
N SER A 264 1.95 35.03 6.16
CA SER A 264 1.99 36.27 5.39
C SER A 264 1.53 36.04 3.94
N ARG A 265 0.99 37.09 3.30
CA ARG A 265 0.58 37.00 1.87
C ARG A 265 1.74 36.57 0.97
N GLU A 266 2.94 37.01 1.26
CA GLU A 266 4.15 36.61 0.54
C GLU A 266 4.50 35.14 0.79
N GLY A 267 4.44 34.67 2.05
CA GLY A 267 4.66 33.29 2.45
C GLY A 267 3.68 32.35 1.76
N VAL A 268 2.38 32.68 1.74
CA VAL A 268 1.34 31.90 1.04
C VAL A 268 1.63 31.77 -0.44
N GLN A 269 2.03 32.87 -1.11
CA GLN A 269 2.34 32.85 -2.54
C GLN A 269 3.64 32.11 -2.88
N ASN A 270 4.67 32.22 -2.04
CA ASN A 270 5.96 31.57 -2.28
C ASN A 270 5.95 30.09 -1.92
N SER A 271 4.97 29.60 -1.14
CA SER A 271 4.82 28.20 -0.74
C SER A 271 4.10 27.29 -1.74
N LEU A 272 3.66 27.82 -2.90
CA LEU A 272 2.89 27.05 -3.90
C LEU A 272 3.66 25.84 -4.44
N GLY A 273 4.97 25.79 -4.33
CA GLY A 273 5.77 24.60 -4.63
C GLY A 273 5.45 23.37 -3.76
N LEU A 274 4.76 23.56 -2.63
CA LEU A 274 4.23 22.44 -1.83
C LEU A 274 3.03 21.77 -2.52
N LEU A 275 2.25 22.53 -3.28
CA LEU A 275 1.04 22.06 -3.99
C LEU A 275 1.32 21.64 -5.42
N VAL A 276 2.19 22.38 -6.12
CA VAL A 276 2.42 22.22 -7.56
C VAL A 276 3.68 21.42 -7.82
N LYS A 277 3.56 20.38 -8.65
CA LYS A 277 4.67 19.50 -9.06
C LYS A 277 5.03 19.62 -10.56
N ASP A 278 4.28 20.43 -11.32
CA ASP A 278 4.57 20.71 -12.72
C ASP A 278 4.46 22.22 -12.99
N ARG A 279 5.41 22.75 -13.77
CA ARG A 279 5.45 24.19 -14.09
C ARG A 279 4.19 24.68 -14.82
N ARG A 280 3.53 23.82 -15.58
CA ARG A 280 2.30 24.18 -16.34
C ARG A 280 1.12 24.46 -15.41
N ASP A 281 1.08 23.81 -14.23
CA ASP A 281 0.00 23.96 -13.27
C ASP A 281 0.18 25.21 -12.39
N MET A 282 1.40 25.78 -12.35
CA MET A 282 1.77 26.87 -11.43
C MET A 282 0.91 28.12 -11.61
N GLU A 283 0.65 28.52 -12.85
CA GLU A 283 -0.13 29.75 -13.15
C GLU A 283 -1.58 29.59 -12.68
N ALA A 284 -2.22 28.48 -13.02
CA ALA A 284 -3.61 28.17 -12.67
C ALA A 284 -3.80 28.06 -11.14
N VAL A 285 -2.89 27.34 -10.46
CA VAL A 285 -2.92 27.20 -9.00
C VAL A 285 -2.66 28.54 -8.32
N SER A 286 -1.68 29.33 -8.80
CA SER A 286 -1.39 30.68 -8.27
C SER A 286 -2.57 31.62 -8.42
N ALA A 287 -3.24 31.63 -9.58
CA ALA A 287 -4.42 32.44 -9.81
C ALA A 287 -5.55 32.06 -8.84
N THR A 288 -5.79 30.79 -8.63
CA THR A 288 -6.80 30.30 -7.68
C THR A 288 -6.49 30.72 -6.26
N VAL A 289 -5.25 30.53 -5.80
CA VAL A 289 -4.86 30.91 -4.43
C VAL A 289 -5.03 32.41 -4.20
N ARG A 290 -4.73 33.24 -5.21
CA ARG A 290 -4.94 34.72 -5.11
C ARG A 290 -6.41 35.08 -4.84
N ASN A 291 -7.37 34.33 -5.39
CA ASN A 291 -8.80 34.57 -5.15
C ASN A 291 -9.21 34.36 -3.69
N TYR A 292 -8.49 33.49 -2.98
CA TYR A 292 -8.77 33.14 -1.57
C TYR A 292 -7.72 33.70 -0.60
N ILE A 293 -6.78 34.53 -1.08
CA ILE A 293 -5.62 35.01 -0.28
C ILE A 293 -6.06 35.73 0.98
N HIS A 294 -7.21 36.45 0.96
CA HIS A 294 -7.75 37.17 2.12
C HIS A 294 -8.28 36.24 3.21
N ASP A 295 -8.68 35.04 2.83
CA ASP A 295 -9.16 34.03 3.78
C ASP A 295 -7.99 33.19 4.33
N ILE A 296 -6.90 33.06 3.60
CA ILE A 296 -5.77 32.19 3.91
C ILE A 296 -4.66 32.94 4.64
N ALA A 297 -4.33 34.18 4.24
CA ALA A 297 -3.27 34.95 4.85
C ALA A 297 -3.70 35.62 6.16
N TYR A 298 -2.74 35.74 7.07
CA TYR A 298 -2.88 36.49 8.33
C TYR A 298 -2.55 37.95 8.16
#